data_d673156278fa024ded3f917676e2db8d
#
_entry.id   d673156278fa024ded3f917676e2db8d
#
_cell.length_a   1.000
_cell.length_b   1.000
_cell.length_c   1.000
_cell.angle_alpha   90.00
_cell.angle_beta   90.00
_cell.angle_gamma   90.00
#
_symmetry.space_group_name_H-M   'P 1'
#
loop_
_entity.id
_entity.type
_entity.pdbx_description
1 polymer ?
#
loop_
_entity_poly.entity_id
_entity_poly.type
_entity_poly.pdbx_seq_one_letter_code
_entity_poly.pdbx_strand_id
1 'polypeptide(L)'
;MPQTADDPAAAHDGRPVHDADVLGVLMAPFTGTAVPPFLQEALDRGLASVILFGHNTPDPRTARDLARAVHARSEDCVVAIDEEGGDVTRLQAATGSSLPTAWALGEVGDPDLSRRAGRALGDLLSACDIDLDLAPVLDVSTDPANPVIGTRAFGDEPDRVALHARAVATGLIEAGLGTCAKHFPGHGATAADSHTALPRIDLDAAEFEREHLAPWRIAPWLDAVMTAHVLVPALGEGPASISPWSRPLLDRAVGGTFHGLVITDALDMAAVAERPGYGEAAVRALEAGADLLCLGTSLRRDDEQMLREAHDAVLAAVRSGRIPREDLHERAERTRQRLRSLRTRRRFVPAPELEDALARLEQLGAEAAARAVRSRHDHARLEGRCPVAVVDLRARAQHASGARAQQLVAALRERGIDAEAPEPPAPIDPAAQLLAVTRLPRSDPEEGRRLAALLASRSDTIVIHTGVPDAAPDHRLLVRAHGAGRTMMRAAVDLLLQGGEHGR
;
A
#
# COMPACT_ATOMS: atom_id res chain seq x y z
N MET A 1 -8.88 47.99 45.33
CA MET A 1 -8.65 46.53 45.46
C MET A 1 -8.47 45.99 44.08
N PRO A 2 -7.29 45.58 43.63
CA PRO A 2 -7.12 44.95 42.35
C PRO A 2 -7.46 43.43 42.45
N GLN A 3 -8.27 42.96 41.52
CA GLN A 3 -8.54 41.55 41.30
C GLN A 3 -7.27 40.87 40.79
N THR A 4 -6.82 39.88 41.55
CA THR A 4 -5.77 38.92 41.12
C THR A 4 -6.32 38.06 40.00
N ALA A 5 -5.67 38.12 38.84
CA ALA A 5 -5.85 37.20 37.76
C ALA A 5 -5.34 35.81 38.23
N ASP A 6 -6.21 34.82 38.26
CA ASP A 6 -5.83 33.43 38.40
C ASP A 6 -5.06 33.02 37.16
N ASP A 7 -3.79 32.68 37.34
CA ASP A 7 -2.92 32.04 36.37
C ASP A 7 -3.27 30.53 36.38
N PRO A 8 -3.75 29.93 35.26
CA PRO A 8 -3.97 28.49 35.20
C PRO A 8 -2.65 27.77 34.87
N ALA A 9 -1.66 27.86 35.74
CA ALA A 9 -0.57 26.92 35.76
C ALA A 9 -1.15 25.57 36.24
N ALA A 10 -1.63 24.76 35.30
CA ALA A 10 -2.07 23.40 35.54
C ALA A 10 -0.97 22.67 36.30
N ALA A 11 -1.26 22.26 37.51
CA ALA A 11 -0.36 21.51 38.38
C ALA A 11 0.10 20.23 37.66
N HIS A 12 1.38 20.19 37.30
CA HIS A 12 2.04 18.94 36.90
C HIS A 12 1.99 17.99 38.11
N ASP A 13 1.18 16.99 38.05
CA ASP A 13 0.90 15.96 39.07
C ASP A 13 2.14 15.08 39.34
N GLY A 14 3.32 15.48 39.14
CA GLY A 14 4.60 14.87 39.57
C GLY A 14 4.77 13.36 39.35
N ARG A 15 3.78 12.64 38.82
CA ARG A 15 3.85 11.22 38.53
C ARG A 15 4.71 10.97 37.29
N PRO A 16 5.51 9.90 37.20
CA PRO A 16 6.30 9.60 36.01
C PRO A 16 5.39 9.28 34.82
N VAL A 17 5.74 9.73 33.62
CA VAL A 17 5.13 9.26 32.38
C VAL A 17 5.49 7.77 32.25
N HIS A 18 4.49 6.91 32.04
CA HIS A 18 4.78 5.52 31.83
C HIS A 18 5.35 5.31 30.44
N ASP A 19 6.51 4.74 30.36
CA ASP A 19 7.20 4.41 29.10
C ASP A 19 6.31 3.56 28.17
N ALA A 20 5.54 2.64 28.75
CA ALA A 20 4.56 1.86 28.04
C ALA A 20 3.48 2.70 27.32
N ASP A 21 3.13 3.91 27.81
CA ASP A 21 2.14 4.75 27.14
C ASP A 21 2.74 5.37 25.85
N VAL A 22 4.02 5.73 25.89
CA VAL A 22 4.73 6.19 24.69
C VAL A 22 4.85 5.06 23.67
N LEU A 23 5.34 3.88 24.10
CA LEU A 23 5.46 2.71 23.23
C LEU A 23 4.10 2.19 22.75
N GLY A 24 3.04 2.42 23.51
CA GLY A 24 1.66 2.03 23.22
C GLY A 24 1.03 2.76 22.03
N VAL A 25 1.68 3.80 21.49
CA VAL A 25 1.25 4.54 20.29
C VAL A 25 2.23 4.43 19.12
N LEU A 26 3.22 3.51 19.20
CA LEU A 26 4.24 3.33 18.15
C LEU A 26 4.09 2.00 17.43
N MET A 27 4.26 2.04 16.10
CA MET A 27 4.40 0.90 15.19
C MET A 27 5.81 0.93 14.61
N ALA A 28 6.69 0.04 15.09
CA ALA A 28 8.12 0.07 14.79
C ALA A 28 8.50 -0.86 13.63
N PRO A 29 9.36 -0.43 12.70
CA PRO A 29 10.03 -1.30 11.74
C PRO A 29 11.29 -1.92 12.34
N PHE A 30 11.88 -2.87 11.62
CA PHE A 30 13.23 -3.36 11.87
C PHE A 30 13.87 -3.94 10.61
N THR A 31 15.19 -4.06 10.59
CA THR A 31 15.95 -4.64 9.49
C THR A 31 16.25 -6.11 9.74
N GLY A 32 16.18 -6.92 8.69
CA GLY A 32 16.57 -8.33 8.72
C GLY A 32 15.42 -9.29 8.99
N THR A 33 15.77 -10.57 9.13
CA THR A 33 14.85 -11.70 9.26
C THR A 33 14.86 -12.33 10.67
N ALA A 34 15.31 -11.57 11.65
CA ALA A 34 15.28 -11.90 13.08
C ALA A 34 14.96 -10.66 13.90
N VAL A 35 14.18 -10.81 14.97
CA VAL A 35 13.82 -9.68 15.86
C VAL A 35 15.08 -9.18 16.59
N PRO A 36 15.52 -7.93 16.33
CA PRO A 36 16.78 -7.42 16.91
C PRO A 36 16.64 -7.09 18.41
N PRO A 37 17.76 -6.99 19.16
CA PRO A 37 17.73 -6.76 20.62
C PRO A 37 16.95 -5.51 21.02
N PHE A 38 17.12 -4.35 20.35
CA PHE A 38 16.42 -3.12 20.69
C PHE A 38 14.89 -3.29 20.59
N LEU A 39 14.42 -4.05 19.58
CA LEU A 39 13.00 -4.30 19.38
C LEU A 39 12.47 -5.30 20.41
N GLN A 40 13.28 -6.30 20.83
CA GLN A 40 12.91 -7.18 21.92
C GLN A 40 12.71 -6.41 23.23
N GLU A 41 13.60 -5.46 23.55
CA GLU A 41 13.46 -4.58 24.71
C GLU A 41 12.21 -3.70 24.62
N ALA A 42 11.91 -3.15 23.43
CA ALA A 42 10.70 -2.35 23.22
C ALA A 42 9.41 -3.18 23.38
N LEU A 43 9.41 -4.44 22.90
CA LEU A 43 8.29 -5.38 23.09
C LEU A 43 8.05 -5.67 24.57
N ASP A 44 9.11 -5.92 25.36
CA ASP A 44 9.02 -6.16 26.81
C ASP A 44 8.47 -4.94 27.57
N ARG A 45 8.68 -3.75 27.04
CA ARG A 45 8.25 -2.48 27.62
C ARG A 45 6.87 -2.03 27.13
N GLY A 46 6.21 -2.78 26.21
CA GLY A 46 4.83 -2.52 25.79
C GLY A 46 4.69 -1.83 24.44
N LEU A 47 5.61 -2.08 23.50
CA LEU A 47 5.47 -1.65 22.11
C LEU A 47 4.15 -2.19 21.51
N ALA A 48 3.33 -1.30 20.92
CA ALA A 48 2.00 -1.64 20.47
C ALA A 48 1.98 -2.48 19.20
N SER A 49 2.86 -2.18 18.25
CA SER A 49 2.85 -2.84 16.94
C SER A 49 4.22 -2.87 16.28
N VAL A 50 4.41 -3.89 15.44
CA VAL A 50 5.56 -4.05 14.54
C VAL A 50 5.04 -4.10 13.12
N ILE A 51 5.74 -3.44 12.18
CA ILE A 51 5.44 -3.51 10.76
C ILE A 51 6.52 -4.28 10.00
N LEU A 52 6.10 -5.20 9.12
CA LEU A 52 6.99 -5.97 8.24
C LEU A 52 7.01 -5.37 6.83
N PHE A 53 8.22 -5.27 6.27
CA PHE A 53 8.47 -4.84 4.89
C PHE A 53 9.07 -5.97 4.05
N GLY A 54 9.18 -5.79 2.73
CA GLY A 54 9.70 -6.82 1.83
C GLY A 54 11.11 -7.33 2.15
N HIS A 55 11.94 -6.52 2.82
CA HIS A 55 13.27 -6.95 3.26
C HIS A 55 13.24 -7.87 4.50
N ASN A 56 12.12 -7.89 5.25
CA ASN A 56 11.90 -8.84 6.35
C ASN A 56 11.32 -10.17 5.85
N THR A 57 10.68 -10.15 4.69
CA THR A 57 9.83 -11.24 4.20
C THR A 57 10.30 -11.78 2.84
N PRO A 58 11.52 -12.34 2.76
CA PRO A 58 12.01 -12.93 1.50
C PRO A 58 11.08 -14.05 0.99
N ASP A 59 10.33 -14.66 1.88
CA ASP A 59 9.28 -15.65 1.62
C ASP A 59 8.24 -15.66 2.77
N PRO A 60 7.03 -16.22 2.53
CA PRO A 60 5.95 -16.25 3.53
C PRO A 60 6.28 -17.06 4.80
N ARG A 61 7.17 -18.05 4.75
CA ARG A 61 7.58 -18.84 5.93
C ARG A 61 8.43 -17.99 6.86
N THR A 62 9.36 -17.22 6.31
CA THR A 62 10.16 -16.26 7.08
C THR A 62 9.26 -15.21 7.76
N ALA A 63 8.26 -14.67 7.04
CA ALA A 63 7.29 -13.75 7.63
C ALA A 63 6.55 -14.37 8.82
N ARG A 64 6.08 -15.63 8.67
CA ARG A 64 5.40 -16.37 9.73
C ARG A 64 6.30 -16.56 10.96
N ASP A 65 7.55 -16.95 10.75
CA ASP A 65 8.48 -17.20 11.83
C ASP A 65 8.82 -15.90 12.59
N LEU A 66 8.93 -14.76 11.87
CA LEU A 66 9.07 -13.43 12.49
C LEU A 66 7.84 -13.03 13.30
N ALA A 67 6.64 -13.16 12.73
CA ALA A 67 5.39 -12.82 13.43
C ALA A 67 5.27 -13.64 14.72
N ARG A 68 5.54 -14.94 14.66
CA ARG A 68 5.56 -15.83 15.84
C ARG A 68 6.61 -15.41 16.87
N ALA A 69 7.79 -14.99 16.45
CA ALA A 69 8.84 -14.52 17.36
C ALA A 69 8.41 -13.23 18.08
N VAL A 70 7.75 -12.29 17.39
CA VAL A 70 7.17 -11.09 18.01
C VAL A 70 6.10 -11.47 19.03
N HIS A 71 5.16 -12.34 18.65
CA HIS A 71 4.06 -12.77 19.52
C HIS A 71 4.53 -13.60 20.75
N ALA A 72 5.58 -14.38 20.59
CA ALA A 72 6.18 -15.11 21.71
C ALA A 72 6.80 -14.17 22.76
N ARG A 73 7.24 -12.97 22.33
CA ARG A 73 7.81 -11.96 23.22
C ARG A 73 6.74 -11.05 23.82
N SER A 74 5.78 -10.63 23.03
CA SER A 74 4.65 -9.78 23.44
C SER A 74 3.35 -10.28 22.82
N GLU A 75 2.53 -10.93 23.64
CA GLU A 75 1.25 -11.50 23.17
C GLU A 75 0.26 -10.45 22.65
N ASP A 76 0.34 -9.22 23.16
CA ASP A 76 -0.53 -8.11 22.80
C ASP A 76 -0.03 -7.30 21.61
N CYS A 77 1.23 -7.44 21.19
CA CYS A 77 1.78 -6.73 20.06
C CYS A 77 1.14 -7.22 18.76
N VAL A 78 0.74 -6.26 17.90
CA VAL A 78 0.16 -6.54 16.59
C VAL A 78 1.24 -6.51 15.51
N VAL A 79 1.28 -7.51 14.66
CA VAL A 79 2.13 -7.53 13.48
C VAL A 79 1.33 -7.06 12.26
N ALA A 80 1.78 -5.94 11.68
CA ALA A 80 1.17 -5.30 10.53
C ALA A 80 2.01 -5.48 9.26
N ILE A 81 1.36 -5.38 8.10
CA ILE A 81 2.00 -5.46 6.79
C ILE A 81 1.21 -4.68 5.74
N ASP A 82 1.89 -4.21 4.67
CA ASP A 82 1.25 -3.72 3.44
C ASP A 82 1.14 -4.86 2.43
N GLU A 83 0.05 -5.58 2.42
CA GLU A 83 -0.19 -6.63 1.43
C GLU A 83 -1.45 -6.30 0.61
N GLU A 84 -1.30 -5.37 -0.36
CA GLU A 84 -2.43 -4.90 -1.19
C GLU A 84 -2.77 -5.91 -2.31
N GLY A 85 -1.81 -6.78 -2.62
CA GLY A 85 -1.83 -7.58 -3.85
C GLY A 85 -1.29 -6.80 -5.07
N GLY A 86 -1.26 -7.45 -6.23
CA GLY A 86 -0.79 -6.82 -7.47
C GLY A 86 0.64 -6.31 -7.40
N ASP A 87 0.82 -5.02 -7.60
CA ASP A 87 2.15 -4.39 -7.61
C ASP A 87 2.71 -4.15 -6.20
N VAL A 88 1.87 -4.20 -5.16
CA VAL A 88 2.26 -4.00 -3.75
C VAL A 88 2.07 -5.28 -2.97
N THR A 89 3.13 -6.04 -2.85
CA THR A 89 3.21 -7.27 -2.04
C THR A 89 4.53 -7.30 -1.27
N ARG A 90 4.47 -7.74 -0.02
CA ARG A 90 5.64 -7.98 0.83
C ARG A 90 5.95 -9.47 0.89
N LEU A 91 4.92 -10.31 1.04
CA LEU A 91 5.07 -11.76 1.15
C LEU A 91 5.55 -12.43 -0.13
N GLN A 92 5.27 -11.83 -1.29
CA GLN A 92 5.64 -12.34 -2.61
C GLN A 92 6.53 -11.34 -3.39
N ALA A 93 7.26 -10.45 -2.70
CA ALA A 93 8.08 -9.41 -3.34
C ALA A 93 9.12 -9.98 -4.31
N ALA A 94 9.73 -11.12 -4.00
CA ALA A 94 10.73 -11.78 -4.84
C ALA A 94 10.14 -12.43 -6.11
N THR A 95 8.89 -12.93 -6.04
CA THR A 95 8.25 -13.71 -7.10
C THR A 95 7.15 -12.98 -7.84
N GLY A 96 6.73 -11.81 -7.35
CA GLY A 96 5.53 -11.09 -7.77
C GLY A 96 4.24 -11.67 -7.17
N SER A 97 3.24 -10.81 -6.97
CA SER A 97 1.97 -11.19 -6.37
C SER A 97 1.22 -12.21 -7.20
N SER A 98 0.59 -13.15 -6.50
CA SER A 98 -0.39 -14.07 -7.08
C SER A 98 -1.76 -13.42 -7.28
N LEU A 99 -2.06 -12.27 -6.66
CA LEU A 99 -3.28 -11.51 -6.91
C LEU A 99 -3.07 -10.43 -7.98
N PRO A 100 -4.13 -10.05 -8.71
CA PRO A 100 -4.13 -8.86 -9.56
C PRO A 100 -4.09 -7.58 -8.73
N THR A 101 -3.88 -6.45 -9.41
CA THR A 101 -4.00 -5.13 -8.79
C THR A 101 -5.46 -4.81 -8.42
N ALA A 102 -5.65 -3.83 -7.53
CA ALA A 102 -6.97 -3.34 -7.20
C ALA A 102 -7.72 -2.81 -8.44
N TRP A 103 -7.02 -2.10 -9.34
CA TRP A 103 -7.60 -1.65 -10.61
C TRP A 103 -8.17 -2.79 -11.44
N ALA A 104 -7.42 -3.89 -11.55
CA ALA A 104 -7.86 -5.05 -12.30
C ALA A 104 -9.14 -5.67 -11.70
N LEU A 105 -9.27 -5.72 -10.38
CA LEU A 105 -10.49 -6.16 -9.70
C LEU A 105 -11.67 -5.21 -9.98
N GLY A 106 -11.44 -3.90 -9.91
CA GLY A 106 -12.44 -2.88 -10.24
C GLY A 106 -12.88 -2.93 -11.71
N GLU A 107 -11.95 -3.19 -12.64
CA GLU A 107 -12.23 -3.33 -14.08
C GLU A 107 -13.07 -4.58 -14.39
N VAL A 108 -12.87 -5.67 -13.66
CA VAL A 108 -13.74 -6.86 -13.76
C VAL A 108 -15.17 -6.56 -13.32
N GLY A 109 -15.35 -5.63 -12.38
CA GLY A 109 -16.66 -5.15 -11.94
C GLY A 109 -17.48 -6.18 -11.14
N ASP A 110 -16.81 -7.17 -10.53
CA ASP A 110 -17.43 -8.26 -9.76
C ASP A 110 -17.06 -8.13 -8.27
N PRO A 111 -17.95 -7.58 -7.42
CA PRO A 111 -17.65 -7.43 -6.00
C PRO A 111 -17.51 -8.76 -5.25
N ASP A 112 -18.15 -9.84 -5.69
CA ASP A 112 -17.94 -11.15 -5.07
C ASP A 112 -16.56 -11.69 -5.35
N LEU A 113 -16.04 -11.51 -6.57
CA LEU A 113 -14.65 -11.82 -6.89
C LEU A 113 -13.69 -11.01 -6.01
N SER A 114 -13.95 -9.71 -5.79
CA SER A 114 -13.14 -8.87 -4.91
C SER A 114 -13.19 -9.35 -3.45
N ARG A 115 -14.36 -9.78 -2.96
CA ARG A 115 -14.48 -10.37 -1.61
C ARG A 115 -13.72 -11.68 -1.50
N ARG A 116 -13.82 -12.56 -2.50
CA ARG A 116 -13.04 -13.81 -2.55
C ARG A 116 -11.54 -13.54 -2.62
N ALA A 117 -11.11 -12.50 -3.34
CA ALA A 117 -9.72 -12.07 -3.39
C ALA A 117 -9.22 -11.61 -2.01
N GLY A 118 -9.98 -10.75 -1.33
CA GLY A 118 -9.70 -10.35 0.05
C GLY A 118 -9.66 -11.53 1.02
N ARG A 119 -10.57 -12.51 0.87
CA ARG A 119 -10.56 -13.72 1.70
C ARG A 119 -9.31 -14.57 1.47
N ALA A 120 -8.92 -14.80 0.22
CA ALA A 120 -7.74 -15.60 -0.10
C ALA A 120 -6.44 -14.92 0.35
N LEU A 121 -6.38 -13.58 0.25
CA LEU A 121 -5.27 -12.78 0.78
C LEU A 121 -5.22 -12.87 2.30
N GLY A 122 -6.36 -12.70 2.97
CA GLY A 122 -6.48 -12.84 4.41
C GLY A 122 -6.12 -14.26 4.90
N ASP A 123 -6.47 -15.30 4.16
CA ASP A 123 -6.07 -16.67 4.45
C ASP A 123 -4.53 -16.82 4.42
N LEU A 124 -3.85 -16.20 3.44
CA LEU A 124 -2.38 -16.21 3.38
C LEU A 124 -1.75 -15.45 4.56
N LEU A 125 -2.25 -14.23 4.84
CA LEU A 125 -1.78 -13.42 5.97
C LEU A 125 -2.01 -14.14 7.29
N SER A 126 -3.17 -14.77 7.43
CA SER A 126 -3.54 -15.59 8.56
C SER A 126 -2.60 -16.79 8.75
N ALA A 127 -2.22 -17.48 7.67
CA ALA A 127 -1.26 -18.57 7.68
C ALA A 127 0.17 -18.10 8.06
N CYS A 128 0.47 -16.81 7.84
CA CYS A 128 1.71 -16.16 8.24
C CYS A 128 1.65 -15.55 9.65
N ASP A 129 0.56 -15.75 10.40
CA ASP A 129 0.35 -15.19 11.75
C ASP A 129 0.40 -13.65 11.81
N ILE A 130 0.04 -13.00 10.70
CA ILE A 130 -0.13 -11.54 10.59
C ILE A 130 -1.50 -11.16 11.18
N ASP A 131 -1.60 -9.98 11.78
CA ASP A 131 -2.81 -9.52 12.47
C ASP A 131 -3.55 -8.40 11.74
N LEU A 132 -2.80 -7.48 11.13
CA LEU A 132 -3.32 -6.26 10.52
C LEU A 132 -2.75 -6.10 9.10
N ASP A 133 -3.64 -6.04 8.12
CA ASP A 133 -3.27 -5.62 6.77
C ASP A 133 -3.54 -4.11 6.61
N LEU A 134 -2.51 -3.37 6.18
CA LEU A 134 -2.64 -1.96 5.83
C LEU A 134 -3.28 -1.82 4.44
N ALA A 135 -4.46 -2.36 4.31
CA ALA A 135 -5.32 -2.41 3.12
C ALA A 135 -6.81 -2.41 3.57
N PRO A 136 -7.76 -2.03 2.69
CA PRO A 136 -7.63 -1.69 1.27
C PRO A 136 -7.28 -0.22 1.00
N VAL A 137 -6.83 0.05 -0.24
CA VAL A 137 -6.69 1.41 -0.75
C VAL A 137 -8.06 2.00 -1.09
N LEU A 138 -8.38 3.20 -0.57
CA LEU A 138 -9.60 3.96 -0.85
C LEU A 138 -9.36 5.19 -1.73
N ASP A 139 -8.14 5.37 -2.20
CA ASP A 139 -7.83 6.45 -3.13
C ASP A 139 -8.58 6.27 -4.45
N VAL A 140 -9.08 7.38 -5.00
CA VAL A 140 -9.70 7.43 -6.32
C VAL A 140 -8.68 7.97 -7.31
N SER A 141 -8.24 7.17 -8.28
CA SER A 141 -7.17 7.55 -9.21
C SER A 141 -7.69 8.43 -10.34
N THR A 142 -7.99 9.69 -10.05
CA THR A 142 -8.54 10.66 -11.03
C THR A 142 -7.48 11.25 -11.95
N ASP A 143 -6.20 11.24 -11.53
CA ASP A 143 -5.08 11.68 -12.37
C ASP A 143 -4.35 10.46 -12.96
N PRO A 144 -4.43 10.22 -14.29
CA PRO A 144 -3.71 9.11 -14.92
C PRO A 144 -2.18 9.28 -14.90
N ALA A 145 -1.69 10.48 -14.56
CA ALA A 145 -0.26 10.76 -14.37
C ALA A 145 0.24 10.40 -12.96
N ASN A 146 -0.64 10.01 -12.04
CA ASN A 146 -0.29 9.71 -10.67
C ASN A 146 0.74 8.56 -10.60
N PRO A 147 1.96 8.82 -10.06
CA PRO A 147 3.03 7.83 -10.06
C PRO A 147 2.94 6.83 -8.89
N VAL A 148 2.10 7.11 -7.87
CA VAL A 148 2.06 6.40 -6.59
C VAL A 148 0.85 5.50 -6.47
N ILE A 149 -0.34 6.04 -6.74
CA ILE A 149 -1.61 5.29 -6.59
C ILE A 149 -1.88 4.49 -7.86
N GLY A 150 -2.26 5.12 -8.96
CA GLY A 150 -2.49 4.43 -10.23
C GLY A 150 -3.29 3.12 -10.06
N THR A 151 -2.69 2.00 -10.44
CA THR A 151 -3.29 0.66 -10.37
C THR A 151 -3.53 0.11 -8.96
N ARG A 152 -3.07 0.79 -7.92
CA ARG A 152 -3.42 0.45 -6.52
C ARG A 152 -4.85 0.86 -6.15
N ALA A 153 -5.47 1.83 -6.86
CA ALA A 153 -6.88 2.18 -6.71
C ALA A 153 -7.78 1.15 -7.40
N PHE A 154 -9.00 0.96 -6.91
CA PHE A 154 -10.01 0.12 -7.57
C PHE A 154 -10.64 0.80 -8.79
N GLY A 155 -10.23 2.02 -9.12
CA GLY A 155 -10.69 2.79 -10.27
C GLY A 155 -10.56 4.29 -10.07
N ASP A 156 -11.20 5.01 -10.98
CA ASP A 156 -11.28 6.46 -11.09
C ASP A 156 -12.64 7.03 -10.67
N GLU A 157 -13.57 6.14 -10.25
CA GLU A 157 -14.90 6.51 -9.80
C GLU A 157 -15.08 6.18 -8.31
N PRO A 158 -15.53 7.14 -7.46
CA PRO A 158 -15.66 6.96 -6.02
C PRO A 158 -16.52 5.77 -5.59
N ASP A 159 -17.64 5.54 -6.30
CA ASP A 159 -18.57 4.45 -5.98
C ASP A 159 -17.98 3.08 -6.29
N ARG A 160 -17.22 2.95 -7.40
CA ARG A 160 -16.47 1.74 -7.75
C ARG A 160 -15.42 1.44 -6.69
N VAL A 161 -14.65 2.45 -6.29
CA VAL A 161 -13.63 2.31 -5.24
C VAL A 161 -14.27 1.84 -3.93
N ALA A 162 -15.33 2.51 -3.47
CA ALA A 162 -16.02 2.13 -2.23
C ALA A 162 -16.58 0.70 -2.28
N LEU A 163 -17.19 0.29 -3.40
CA LEU A 163 -17.79 -1.02 -3.58
C LEU A 163 -16.75 -2.15 -3.48
N HIS A 164 -15.68 -2.04 -4.26
CA HIS A 164 -14.65 -3.08 -4.34
C HIS A 164 -13.74 -3.09 -3.10
N ALA A 165 -13.37 -1.93 -2.57
CA ALA A 165 -12.61 -1.84 -1.32
C ALA A 165 -13.37 -2.46 -0.14
N ARG A 166 -14.69 -2.18 -0.01
CA ARG A 166 -15.53 -2.82 1.00
C ARG A 166 -15.58 -4.34 0.82
N ALA A 167 -15.67 -4.81 -0.41
CA ALA A 167 -15.71 -6.23 -0.70
C ALA A 167 -14.39 -6.93 -0.29
N VAL A 168 -13.23 -6.37 -0.66
CA VAL A 168 -11.92 -6.88 -0.24
C VAL A 168 -11.78 -6.87 1.28
N ALA A 169 -12.12 -5.75 1.95
CA ALA A 169 -12.08 -5.65 3.40
C ALA A 169 -12.96 -6.69 4.09
N THR A 170 -14.16 -6.95 3.55
CA THR A 170 -15.06 -8.00 4.06
C THR A 170 -14.37 -9.36 4.02
N GLY A 171 -13.70 -9.69 2.90
CA GLY A 171 -12.95 -10.94 2.77
C GLY A 171 -11.78 -11.05 3.78
N LEU A 172 -11.02 -9.98 3.98
CA LEU A 172 -9.94 -9.92 4.98
C LEU A 172 -10.50 -10.16 6.41
N ILE A 173 -11.60 -9.49 6.77
CA ILE A 173 -12.27 -9.65 8.07
C ILE A 173 -12.79 -11.07 8.26
N GLU A 174 -13.37 -11.69 7.23
CA GLU A 174 -13.82 -13.10 7.25
C GLU A 174 -12.64 -14.06 7.52
N ALA A 175 -11.41 -13.71 7.13
CA ALA A 175 -10.20 -14.46 7.45
C ALA A 175 -9.62 -14.14 8.84
N GLY A 176 -10.26 -13.22 9.58
CA GLY A 176 -9.85 -12.82 10.93
C GLY A 176 -8.88 -11.64 10.97
N LEU A 177 -8.50 -11.05 9.84
CA LEU A 177 -7.52 -9.96 9.77
C LEU A 177 -8.10 -8.62 10.23
N GLY A 178 -7.25 -7.77 10.81
CA GLY A 178 -7.48 -6.33 10.91
C GLY A 178 -7.34 -5.67 9.55
N THR A 179 -8.09 -4.58 9.32
CA THR A 179 -8.12 -3.83 8.06
C THR A 179 -7.83 -2.36 8.29
N CYS A 180 -7.06 -1.73 7.40
CA CYS A 180 -6.74 -0.31 7.47
C CYS A 180 -6.93 0.36 6.10
N ALA A 181 -7.97 1.18 5.99
CA ALA A 181 -8.22 1.96 4.77
C ALA A 181 -7.17 3.04 4.58
N LYS A 182 -6.70 3.27 3.35
CA LYS A 182 -5.67 4.27 3.05
C LYS A 182 -5.86 4.92 1.68
N HIS A 183 -5.39 6.15 1.47
CA HIS A 183 -4.64 7.06 2.34
C HIS A 183 -5.49 8.32 2.60
N PHE A 184 -6.09 8.46 3.77
CA PHE A 184 -6.99 9.57 4.09
C PHE A 184 -6.28 10.93 4.01
N PRO A 185 -6.88 11.96 3.39
CA PRO A 185 -8.25 12.05 2.86
C PRO A 185 -8.41 11.61 1.40
N GLY A 186 -7.38 11.13 0.74
CA GLY A 186 -7.29 10.71 -0.65
C GLY A 186 -6.01 11.20 -1.30
N HIS A 187 -5.31 10.31 -2.02
CA HIS A 187 -4.00 10.55 -2.64
C HIS A 187 -4.05 10.40 -4.16
N GLY A 188 -5.24 10.11 -4.73
CA GLY A 188 -5.37 9.69 -6.13
C GLY A 188 -5.21 10.79 -7.18
N ALA A 189 -5.32 12.08 -6.81
CA ALA A 189 -5.15 13.23 -7.70
C ALA A 189 -3.77 13.90 -7.58
N THR A 190 -2.74 13.22 -7.04
CA THR A 190 -1.41 13.82 -6.89
C THR A 190 -0.51 13.54 -8.09
N ALA A 191 0.22 14.54 -8.56
CA ALA A 191 1.23 14.42 -9.60
C ALA A 191 2.65 14.15 -9.05
N ALA A 192 2.84 14.12 -7.73
CA ALA A 192 4.12 13.91 -7.05
C ALA A 192 4.06 12.70 -6.13
N ASP A 193 5.23 12.05 -5.97
CA ASP A 193 5.40 10.93 -5.03
C ASP A 193 5.75 11.46 -3.63
N SER A 194 4.96 11.11 -2.63
CA SER A 194 5.16 11.48 -1.22
C SER A 194 6.45 10.93 -0.61
N HIS A 195 7.07 9.92 -1.22
CA HIS A 195 8.39 9.43 -0.84
C HIS A 195 9.53 10.38 -1.21
N THR A 196 9.31 11.29 -2.17
CA THR A 196 10.34 12.20 -2.70
C THR A 196 10.01 13.67 -2.53
N ALA A 197 8.75 14.02 -2.38
CA ALA A 197 8.28 15.40 -2.21
C ALA A 197 6.96 15.42 -1.45
N LEU A 198 6.53 16.58 -0.96
CA LEU A 198 5.21 16.74 -0.35
C LEU A 198 4.15 16.92 -1.45
N PRO A 199 3.29 15.91 -1.70
CA PRO A 199 2.28 15.99 -2.75
C PRO A 199 1.21 17.03 -2.40
N ARG A 200 0.65 17.64 -3.46
CA ARG A 200 -0.37 18.67 -3.33
C ARG A 200 -1.54 18.37 -4.27
N ILE A 201 -2.75 18.60 -3.79
CA ILE A 201 -3.99 18.48 -4.55
C ILE A 201 -4.66 19.87 -4.59
N ASP A 202 -4.76 20.44 -5.78
CA ASP A 202 -5.30 21.79 -6.01
C ASP A 202 -6.75 21.75 -6.55
N LEU A 203 -7.59 20.91 -5.95
CA LEU A 203 -9.04 20.88 -6.17
C LEU A 203 -9.75 21.84 -5.21
N ASP A 204 -10.92 22.35 -5.59
CA ASP A 204 -11.78 23.03 -4.64
C ASP A 204 -12.39 22.05 -3.62
N ALA A 205 -12.89 22.55 -2.49
CA ALA A 205 -13.39 21.70 -1.40
C ALA A 205 -14.57 20.82 -1.82
N ALA A 206 -15.49 21.35 -2.66
CA ALA A 206 -16.67 20.60 -3.08
C ALA A 206 -16.32 19.50 -4.10
N GLU A 207 -15.37 19.78 -4.98
CA GLU A 207 -14.83 18.81 -5.93
C GLU A 207 -14.08 17.70 -5.19
N PHE A 208 -13.20 18.07 -4.25
CA PHE A 208 -12.48 17.12 -3.42
C PHE A 208 -13.42 16.22 -2.60
N GLU A 209 -14.47 16.80 -1.99
CA GLU A 209 -15.47 16.03 -1.24
C GLU A 209 -16.20 15.02 -2.12
N ARG A 210 -16.60 15.43 -3.31
CA ARG A 210 -17.32 14.57 -4.25
C ARG A 210 -16.45 13.42 -4.78
N GLU A 211 -15.18 13.69 -5.10
CA GLU A 211 -14.33 12.75 -5.81
C GLU A 211 -13.45 11.92 -4.89
N HIS A 212 -12.93 12.49 -3.81
CA HIS A 212 -11.95 11.83 -2.95
C HIS A 212 -12.46 11.46 -1.56
N LEU A 213 -13.41 12.23 -0.98
CA LEU A 213 -13.98 11.89 0.33
C LEU A 213 -15.14 10.89 0.27
N ALA A 214 -15.85 10.80 -0.84
CA ALA A 214 -17.02 9.94 -0.94
C ALA A 214 -16.75 8.44 -0.61
N PRO A 215 -15.61 7.82 -0.97
CA PRO A 215 -15.34 6.43 -0.60
C PRO A 215 -15.22 6.20 0.91
N TRP A 216 -14.83 7.21 1.69
CA TRP A 216 -14.56 7.07 3.13
C TRP A 216 -15.81 6.78 3.96
N ARG A 217 -17.02 6.90 3.38
CA ARG A 217 -18.28 6.45 4.00
C ARG A 217 -18.28 4.98 4.43
N ILE A 218 -17.36 4.15 3.87
CA ILE A 218 -17.21 2.75 4.26
C ILE A 218 -16.29 2.56 5.48
N ALA A 219 -15.52 3.57 5.88
CA ALA A 219 -14.55 3.45 6.97
C ALA A 219 -15.13 2.95 8.31
N PRO A 220 -16.41 3.23 8.69
CA PRO A 220 -17.00 2.67 9.90
C PRO A 220 -17.05 1.13 9.96
N TRP A 221 -16.92 0.44 8.83
CA TRP A 221 -16.86 -1.03 8.77
C TRP A 221 -15.44 -1.58 8.89
N LEU A 222 -14.43 -0.71 8.95
CA LEU A 222 -13.02 -1.04 8.97
C LEU A 222 -12.43 -0.81 10.37
N ASP A 223 -11.33 -1.49 10.67
CA ASP A 223 -10.70 -1.40 11.98
C ASP A 223 -9.85 -0.14 12.14
N ALA A 224 -9.26 0.34 11.03
CA ALA A 224 -8.39 1.51 11.03
C ALA A 224 -8.48 2.33 9.74
N VAL A 225 -7.99 3.56 9.83
CA VAL A 225 -7.75 4.48 8.71
C VAL A 225 -6.32 4.99 8.79
N MET A 226 -5.59 4.95 7.67
CA MET A 226 -4.25 5.53 7.55
C MET A 226 -4.33 6.91 6.92
N THR A 227 -3.69 7.91 7.57
CA THR A 227 -3.65 9.30 7.10
C THR A 227 -2.47 9.56 6.18
N ALA A 228 -2.70 10.28 5.08
CA ALA A 228 -1.69 10.58 4.05
C ALA A 228 -0.82 11.81 4.39
N HIS A 229 0.41 11.79 3.88
CA HIS A 229 1.26 12.99 3.83
C HIS A 229 0.96 13.82 2.57
N VAL A 230 -0.23 14.42 2.51
CA VAL A 230 -0.71 15.19 1.35
C VAL A 230 -1.23 16.57 1.79
N LEU A 231 -0.94 17.58 0.96
CA LEU A 231 -1.49 18.92 1.10
C LEU A 231 -2.80 19.03 0.31
N VAL A 232 -3.86 19.48 0.97
CA VAL A 232 -5.13 19.86 0.34
C VAL A 232 -5.51 21.26 0.82
N PRO A 233 -4.99 22.34 0.18
CA PRO A 233 -5.14 23.71 0.69
C PRO A 233 -6.58 24.17 0.84
N ALA A 234 -7.50 23.62 0.06
CA ALA A 234 -8.93 23.89 0.19
C ALA A 234 -9.55 23.35 1.49
N LEU A 235 -8.88 22.43 2.19
CA LEU A 235 -9.35 21.80 3.43
C LEU A 235 -8.63 22.32 4.68
N GLY A 236 -7.37 22.77 4.52
CA GLY A 236 -6.60 23.30 5.63
C GLY A 236 -5.10 23.42 5.34
N GLU A 237 -4.36 23.97 6.30
CA GLU A 237 -2.91 24.13 6.21
C GLU A 237 -2.16 22.88 6.67
N GLY A 238 -1.05 22.58 6.00
CA GLY A 238 -0.16 21.47 6.32
C GLY A 238 -0.64 20.09 5.83
N PRO A 239 0.24 19.07 5.91
CA PRO A 239 -0.09 17.70 5.49
C PRO A 239 -1.16 17.09 6.39
N ALA A 240 -2.10 16.34 5.78
CA ALA A 240 -3.24 15.74 6.50
C ALA A 240 -2.83 14.92 7.72
N SER A 241 -1.77 14.13 7.62
CA SER A 241 -1.30 13.23 8.69
C SER A 241 -0.84 13.93 9.97
N ILE A 242 -0.43 15.21 9.89
CA ILE A 242 0.13 15.99 11.01
C ILE A 242 -0.61 17.31 11.25
N SER A 243 -1.84 17.43 10.74
CA SER A 243 -2.62 18.67 10.81
C SER A 243 -3.95 18.47 11.52
N PRO A 244 -4.35 19.39 12.41
CA PRO A 244 -5.53 19.24 13.27
C PRO A 244 -6.86 19.22 12.50
N TRP A 245 -6.90 19.66 11.25
CA TRP A 245 -8.11 19.61 10.42
C TRP A 245 -8.47 18.20 9.95
N SER A 246 -7.52 17.26 9.98
CA SER A 246 -7.69 15.90 9.41
C SER A 246 -8.73 15.08 10.18
N ARG A 247 -8.68 15.06 11.51
CA ARG A 247 -9.59 14.27 12.34
C ARG A 247 -11.05 14.74 12.22
N PRO A 248 -11.39 16.03 12.34
CA PRO A 248 -12.75 16.51 12.10
C PRO A 248 -13.25 16.22 10.68
N LEU A 249 -12.36 16.26 9.69
CA LEU A 249 -12.70 15.89 8.32
C LEU A 249 -13.07 14.40 8.20
N LEU A 250 -12.33 13.51 8.87
CA LEU A 250 -12.64 12.07 8.90
C LEU A 250 -14.01 11.82 9.53
N ASP A 251 -14.28 12.42 10.68
CA ASP A 251 -15.56 12.30 11.37
C ASP A 251 -16.73 12.80 10.49
N ARG A 252 -16.54 13.87 9.72
CA ARG A 252 -17.51 14.34 8.74
C ARG A 252 -17.68 13.35 7.56
N ALA A 253 -16.59 12.81 7.02
CA ALA A 253 -16.62 11.90 5.88
C ALA A 253 -17.33 10.58 6.19
N VAL A 254 -17.27 10.13 7.43
CA VAL A 254 -17.97 8.91 7.90
C VAL A 254 -19.39 9.17 8.42
N GLY A 255 -19.82 10.44 8.48
CA GLY A 255 -21.15 10.84 8.95
C GLY A 255 -21.32 10.75 10.47
N GLY A 256 -20.24 10.84 11.25
CA GLY A 256 -20.23 10.75 12.71
C GLY A 256 -18.84 10.55 13.26
N THR A 257 -18.69 10.25 14.54
CA THR A 257 -17.38 9.97 15.13
C THR A 257 -16.81 8.65 14.60
N PHE A 258 -15.59 8.70 14.07
CA PHE A 258 -14.87 7.47 13.71
C PHE A 258 -14.31 6.80 14.97
N HIS A 259 -14.67 5.54 15.16
CA HIS A 259 -14.31 4.77 16.35
C HIS A 259 -13.15 3.77 16.13
N GLY A 260 -12.68 3.59 14.89
CA GLY A 260 -11.50 2.78 14.58
C GLY A 260 -10.19 3.50 14.95
N LEU A 261 -9.06 2.84 14.71
CA LEU A 261 -7.74 3.43 14.89
C LEU A 261 -7.41 4.41 13.75
N VAL A 262 -6.80 5.54 14.09
CA VAL A 262 -6.17 6.43 13.12
C VAL A 262 -4.67 6.16 13.15
N ILE A 263 -4.14 5.63 12.04
CA ILE A 263 -2.72 5.29 11.88
C ILE A 263 -2.09 6.32 10.94
N THR A 264 -0.86 6.75 11.18
CA THR A 264 -0.16 7.62 10.21
C THR A 264 0.38 6.80 9.04
N ASP A 265 0.51 7.39 7.87
CA ASP A 265 1.47 6.91 6.88
C ASP A 265 2.89 7.00 7.46
N ALA A 266 3.85 6.39 6.79
CA ALA A 266 5.21 6.22 7.26
C ALA A 266 5.92 7.56 7.53
N LEU A 267 6.25 7.85 8.79
CA LEU A 267 6.82 9.13 9.22
C LEU A 267 8.25 9.39 8.70
N ASP A 268 8.95 8.37 8.17
CA ASP A 268 10.27 8.52 7.54
C ASP A 268 10.21 9.09 6.11
N MET A 269 9.00 9.25 5.55
CA MET A 269 8.82 9.83 4.22
C MET A 269 9.24 11.30 4.20
N ALA A 270 9.96 11.72 3.14
CA ALA A 270 10.54 13.06 3.00
C ALA A 270 9.51 14.17 3.21
N ALA A 271 8.26 13.93 2.83
CA ALA A 271 7.15 14.85 2.97
C ALA A 271 6.96 15.42 4.39
N VAL A 272 7.31 14.67 5.44
CA VAL A 272 7.20 15.09 6.84
C VAL A 272 8.49 14.92 7.64
N ALA A 273 9.36 13.99 7.26
CA ALA A 273 10.60 13.72 7.95
C ALA A 273 11.63 14.87 7.83
N GLU A 274 11.60 15.61 6.72
CA GLU A 274 12.49 16.75 6.51
C GLU A 274 11.94 18.01 7.14
N ARG A 275 10.61 18.23 7.05
CA ARG A 275 9.89 19.37 7.63
C ARG A 275 8.51 18.92 8.12
N PRO A 276 8.24 18.98 9.42
CA PRO A 276 8.94 19.71 10.48
C PRO A 276 10.15 18.99 11.08
N GLY A 277 10.47 17.78 10.64
CA GLY A 277 11.46 16.89 11.22
C GLY A 277 10.81 15.68 11.87
N TYR A 278 11.51 14.56 11.90
CA TYR A 278 10.95 13.24 12.23
C TYR A 278 10.28 13.17 13.62
N GLY A 279 10.98 13.59 14.68
CA GLY A 279 10.42 13.60 16.04
C GLY A 279 9.27 14.60 16.19
N GLU A 280 9.37 15.78 15.56
CA GLU A 280 8.29 16.78 15.57
C GLU A 280 7.06 16.30 14.77
N ALA A 281 7.27 15.55 13.68
CA ALA A 281 6.17 14.93 12.93
C ALA A 281 5.42 13.90 13.78
N ALA A 282 6.13 13.11 14.59
CA ALA A 282 5.50 12.16 15.52
C ALA A 282 4.61 12.87 16.55
N VAL A 283 5.10 13.96 17.13
CA VAL A 283 4.31 14.76 18.10
C VAL A 283 3.08 15.37 17.43
N ARG A 284 3.26 16.05 16.28
CA ARG A 284 2.13 16.68 15.54
C ARG A 284 1.10 15.65 15.07
N ALA A 285 1.50 14.46 14.71
CA ALA A 285 0.56 13.40 14.33
C ALA A 285 -0.36 13.03 15.50
N LEU A 286 0.17 12.91 16.71
CA LEU A 286 -0.65 12.71 17.92
C LEU A 286 -1.58 13.90 18.17
N GLU A 287 -1.10 15.14 18.03
CA GLU A 287 -1.92 16.36 18.15
C GLU A 287 -3.01 16.41 17.07
N ALA A 288 -2.74 15.89 15.87
CA ALA A 288 -3.70 15.76 14.78
C ALA A 288 -4.74 14.65 15.00
N GLY A 289 -4.61 13.85 16.06
CA GLY A 289 -5.57 12.81 16.43
C GLY A 289 -5.22 11.40 15.96
N ALA A 290 -3.96 11.14 15.56
CA ALA A 290 -3.48 9.78 15.29
C ALA A 290 -3.43 8.97 16.59
N ASP A 291 -3.80 7.70 16.52
CA ASP A 291 -3.76 6.74 17.63
C ASP A 291 -2.47 5.89 17.59
N LEU A 292 -1.96 5.59 16.40
CA LEU A 292 -0.78 4.76 16.18
C LEU A 292 0.13 5.38 15.11
N LEU A 293 1.40 5.54 15.43
CA LEU A 293 2.40 6.15 14.58
C LEU A 293 3.19 5.08 13.82
N CYS A 294 3.01 4.99 12.50
CA CYS A 294 3.86 4.18 11.64
C CYS A 294 5.22 4.86 11.48
N LEU A 295 6.25 4.28 12.06
CA LEU A 295 7.58 4.89 12.09
C LEU A 295 8.32 4.83 10.74
N GLY A 296 7.85 3.99 9.80
CA GLY A 296 8.38 3.96 8.46
C GLY A 296 9.19 2.72 8.13
N THR A 297 10.15 2.85 7.21
CA THR A 297 11.02 1.75 6.75
C THR A 297 12.49 2.03 7.03
N SER A 298 13.24 0.99 7.39
CA SER A 298 14.68 1.05 7.65
C SER A 298 15.57 1.25 6.40
N LEU A 299 14.99 1.42 5.21
CA LEU A 299 15.76 1.59 3.97
C LEU A 299 16.51 2.92 3.88
N ARG A 300 16.07 3.95 4.61
CA ARG A 300 16.62 5.31 4.55
C ARG A 300 17.18 5.81 5.89
N ARG A 301 16.75 5.18 6.98
CA ARG A 301 17.12 5.57 8.35
C ARG A 301 17.42 4.31 9.16
N ASP A 302 18.22 4.47 10.19
CA ASP A 302 18.44 3.43 11.20
C ASP A 302 17.17 3.20 12.01
N ASP A 303 16.72 1.96 12.10
CA ASP A 303 15.46 1.55 12.72
C ASP A 303 15.45 1.76 14.25
N GLU A 304 16.56 1.46 14.96
CA GLU A 304 16.67 1.75 16.39
C GLU A 304 16.67 3.26 16.65
N GLN A 305 17.35 4.05 15.81
CA GLN A 305 17.34 5.49 15.93
C GLN A 305 15.94 6.07 15.68
N MET A 306 15.19 5.56 14.69
CA MET A 306 13.80 6.00 14.45
C MET A 306 12.90 5.76 15.66
N LEU A 307 12.96 4.56 16.26
CA LEU A 307 12.17 4.25 17.44
C LEU A 307 12.55 5.17 18.61
N ARG A 308 13.83 5.40 18.85
CA ARG A 308 14.34 6.26 19.94
C ARG A 308 13.95 7.72 19.71
N GLU A 309 14.13 8.25 18.50
CA GLU A 309 13.82 9.65 18.18
C GLU A 309 12.32 9.94 18.33
N ALA A 310 11.45 9.07 17.84
CA ALA A 310 10.01 9.20 18.03
C ALA A 310 9.61 9.11 19.52
N HIS A 311 10.13 8.10 20.23
CA HIS A 311 9.90 7.91 21.64
C HIS A 311 10.29 9.15 22.46
N ASP A 312 11.53 9.65 22.26
CA ASP A 312 12.06 10.76 23.04
C ASP A 312 11.32 12.06 22.74
N ALA A 313 10.91 12.29 21.49
CA ALA A 313 10.12 13.45 21.10
C ALA A 313 8.73 13.44 21.76
N VAL A 314 8.03 12.32 21.74
CA VAL A 314 6.72 12.19 22.41
C VAL A 314 6.89 12.34 23.94
N LEU A 315 7.89 11.71 24.54
CA LEU A 315 8.18 11.84 25.96
C LEU A 315 8.48 13.29 26.36
N ALA A 316 9.26 14.01 25.54
CA ALA A 316 9.55 15.42 25.77
C ALA A 316 8.29 16.31 25.65
N ALA A 317 7.43 16.04 24.68
CA ALA A 317 6.16 16.74 24.51
C ALA A 317 5.23 16.56 25.71
N VAL A 318 5.18 15.36 26.29
CA VAL A 318 4.40 15.11 27.51
C VAL A 318 5.03 15.82 28.74
N ARG A 319 6.35 15.75 28.89
CA ARG A 319 7.06 16.40 30.01
C ARG A 319 6.92 17.94 29.97
N SER A 320 6.84 18.52 28.80
CA SER A 320 6.62 19.97 28.63
C SER A 320 5.15 20.37 28.78
N GLY A 321 4.22 19.43 28.88
CA GLY A 321 2.77 19.68 28.90
C GLY A 321 2.16 20.01 27.54
N ARG A 322 2.91 19.89 26.44
CA ARG A 322 2.40 20.07 25.08
C ARG A 322 1.36 18.99 24.72
N ILE A 323 1.61 17.75 25.11
CA ILE A 323 0.63 16.68 25.12
C ILE A 323 0.26 16.42 26.57
N PRO A 324 -1.01 16.58 26.98
CA PRO A 324 -1.44 16.19 28.31
C PRO A 324 -1.16 14.70 28.55
N ARG A 325 -0.64 14.40 29.73
CA ARG A 325 -0.28 13.02 30.08
C ARG A 325 -1.48 12.08 30.04
N GLU A 326 -2.61 12.54 30.54
CA GLU A 326 -3.85 11.75 30.55
C GLU A 326 -4.31 11.44 29.14
N ASP A 327 -4.19 12.38 28.22
CA ASP A 327 -4.53 12.19 26.80
C ASP A 327 -3.66 11.10 26.15
N LEU A 328 -2.34 11.10 26.44
CA LEU A 328 -1.46 10.04 25.94
C LEU A 328 -1.82 8.68 26.54
N HIS A 329 -2.06 8.62 27.85
CA HIS A 329 -2.46 7.39 28.54
C HIS A 329 -3.76 6.81 28.00
N GLU A 330 -4.81 7.63 27.90
CA GLU A 330 -6.11 7.22 27.34
C GLU A 330 -5.98 6.75 25.88
N ARG A 331 -5.16 7.44 25.10
CA ARG A 331 -4.88 7.06 23.71
C ARG A 331 -4.17 5.71 23.62
N ALA A 332 -3.12 5.52 24.42
CA ALA A 332 -2.38 4.25 24.47
C ALA A 332 -3.27 3.09 24.92
N GLU A 333 -4.13 3.30 25.94
CA GLU A 333 -5.08 2.27 26.40
C GLU A 333 -6.12 1.94 25.31
N ARG A 334 -6.69 2.96 24.66
CA ARG A 334 -7.62 2.78 23.54
C ARG A 334 -6.96 2.01 22.38
N THR A 335 -5.72 2.37 22.04
CA THR A 335 -4.93 1.69 20.99
C THR A 335 -4.70 0.24 21.36
N ARG A 336 -4.21 -0.06 22.56
CA ARG A 336 -4.01 -1.44 23.05
C ARG A 336 -5.30 -2.24 23.02
N GLN A 337 -6.42 -1.66 23.49
CA GLN A 337 -7.71 -2.34 23.50
C GLN A 337 -8.15 -2.72 22.07
N ARG A 338 -8.00 -1.80 21.11
CA ARG A 338 -8.32 -2.08 19.70
C ARG A 338 -7.42 -3.16 19.11
N LEU A 339 -6.12 -3.07 19.33
CA LEU A 339 -5.16 -4.05 18.84
C LEU A 339 -5.40 -5.45 19.47
N ARG A 340 -5.71 -5.53 20.75
CA ARG A 340 -6.11 -6.80 21.40
C ARG A 340 -7.38 -7.39 20.77
N SER A 341 -8.34 -6.54 20.38
CA SER A 341 -9.54 -7.01 19.66
C SER A 341 -9.19 -7.65 18.33
N LEU A 342 -8.25 -7.07 17.55
CA LEU A 342 -7.77 -7.66 16.30
C LEU A 342 -7.11 -9.01 16.54
N ARG A 343 -6.17 -9.07 17.50
CA ARG A 343 -5.51 -10.32 17.91
C ARG A 343 -6.51 -11.39 18.35
N THR A 344 -7.52 -11.01 19.12
CA THR A 344 -8.57 -11.92 19.57
C THR A 344 -9.35 -12.46 18.38
N ARG A 345 -9.83 -11.59 17.48
CA ARG A 345 -10.54 -12.01 16.27
C ARG A 345 -9.69 -12.95 15.42
N ARG A 346 -8.41 -12.60 15.21
CA ARG A 346 -7.47 -13.41 14.46
C ARG A 346 -7.33 -14.83 14.99
N ARG A 347 -7.28 -15.01 16.33
CA ARG A 347 -7.17 -16.31 16.98
C ARG A 347 -8.44 -17.16 16.90
N PHE A 348 -9.60 -16.53 16.82
CA PHE A 348 -10.88 -17.24 16.70
C PHE A 348 -11.14 -17.82 15.30
N VAL A 349 -10.49 -17.28 14.27
CA VAL A 349 -10.60 -17.78 12.90
C VAL A 349 -9.43 -18.74 12.64
N PRO A 350 -9.69 -20.04 12.41
CA PRO A 350 -8.63 -20.99 12.11
C PRO A 350 -7.86 -20.59 10.86
N ALA A 351 -6.53 -20.51 10.98
CA ALA A 351 -5.67 -20.29 9.83
C ALA A 351 -5.58 -21.58 9.00
N PRO A 352 -5.59 -21.46 7.67
CA PRO A 352 -5.28 -22.61 6.81
C PRO A 352 -3.78 -22.95 6.88
N GLU A 353 -3.41 -24.10 6.34
CA GLU A 353 -2.03 -24.41 6.05
C GLU A 353 -1.48 -23.43 4.99
N LEU A 354 -0.21 -23.04 5.12
CA LEU A 354 0.40 -22.02 4.27
C LEU A 354 0.38 -22.40 2.79
N GLU A 355 0.68 -23.65 2.48
CA GLU A 355 0.69 -24.17 1.11
C GLU A 355 -0.70 -24.14 0.48
N ASP A 356 -1.74 -24.46 1.25
CA ASP A 356 -3.14 -24.41 0.81
C ASP A 356 -3.60 -22.95 0.57
N ALA A 357 -3.16 -22.03 1.42
CA ALA A 357 -3.46 -20.60 1.26
C ALA A 357 -2.80 -20.05 -0.02
N LEU A 358 -1.53 -20.37 -0.26
CA LEU A 358 -0.81 -19.99 -1.47
C LEU A 358 -1.47 -20.55 -2.74
N ALA A 359 -1.85 -21.83 -2.73
CA ALA A 359 -2.49 -22.46 -3.87
C ALA A 359 -3.86 -21.82 -4.21
N ARG A 360 -4.68 -21.55 -3.18
CA ARG A 360 -5.97 -20.84 -3.35
C ARG A 360 -5.79 -19.42 -3.89
N LEU A 361 -4.81 -18.70 -3.35
CA LEU A 361 -4.50 -17.35 -3.80
C LEU A 361 -4.08 -17.34 -5.28
N GLU A 362 -3.23 -18.28 -5.68
CA GLU A 362 -2.77 -18.42 -7.08
C GLU A 362 -3.91 -18.76 -8.03
N GLN A 363 -4.77 -19.71 -7.66
CA GLN A 363 -5.92 -20.09 -8.46
C GLN A 363 -6.90 -18.93 -8.68
N LEU A 364 -7.24 -18.23 -7.59
CA LEU A 364 -8.16 -17.10 -7.66
C LEU A 364 -7.56 -15.91 -8.42
N GLY A 365 -6.27 -15.65 -8.21
CA GLY A 365 -5.58 -14.59 -8.93
C GLY A 365 -5.51 -14.85 -10.43
N ALA A 366 -5.29 -16.10 -10.84
CA ALA A 366 -5.32 -16.47 -12.26
C ALA A 366 -6.73 -16.27 -12.86
N GLU A 367 -7.81 -16.67 -12.15
CA GLU A 367 -9.20 -16.39 -12.56
C GLU A 367 -9.43 -14.89 -12.77
N ALA A 368 -9.05 -14.09 -11.77
CA ALA A 368 -9.29 -12.65 -11.79
C ALA A 368 -8.46 -11.95 -12.88
N ALA A 369 -7.18 -12.30 -13.05
CA ALA A 369 -6.31 -11.73 -14.07
C ALA A 369 -6.79 -12.07 -15.49
N ALA A 370 -7.22 -13.30 -15.73
CA ALA A 370 -7.79 -13.69 -17.03
C ALA A 370 -9.06 -12.91 -17.39
N ARG A 371 -9.85 -12.49 -16.38
CA ARG A 371 -11.03 -11.65 -16.56
C ARG A 371 -10.69 -10.17 -16.74
N ALA A 372 -9.54 -9.70 -16.27
CA ALA A 372 -9.15 -8.28 -16.29
C ALA A 372 -8.32 -7.90 -17.53
N VAL A 373 -7.38 -8.76 -17.94
CA VAL A 373 -6.47 -8.45 -19.06
C VAL A 373 -7.24 -8.41 -20.38
N ARG A 374 -7.02 -7.35 -21.17
CA ARG A 374 -7.71 -7.11 -22.44
C ARG A 374 -6.75 -6.68 -23.53
N SER A 375 -6.98 -7.16 -24.75
CA SER A 375 -6.39 -6.59 -25.96
C SER A 375 -7.31 -5.52 -26.54
N ARG A 376 -6.74 -4.42 -27.00
CA ARG A 376 -7.52 -3.36 -27.66
C ARG A 376 -8.15 -3.82 -28.98
N HIS A 377 -7.46 -4.70 -29.70
CA HIS A 377 -7.89 -5.33 -30.93
C HIS A 377 -7.41 -6.77 -30.95
N ASP A 378 -8.12 -7.67 -31.59
CA ASP A 378 -7.79 -9.12 -31.67
C ASP A 378 -6.50 -9.46 -32.46
N HIS A 379 -5.64 -8.47 -32.70
CA HIS A 379 -4.48 -8.60 -33.58
C HIS A 379 -3.13 -8.75 -32.84
N ALA A 380 -3.06 -8.50 -31.54
CA ALA A 380 -1.84 -8.72 -30.79
C ALA A 380 -1.66 -10.22 -30.52
N ARG A 381 -0.70 -10.85 -31.19
CA ARG A 381 -0.44 -12.29 -31.07
C ARG A 381 1.04 -12.60 -31.03
N LEU A 382 1.41 -13.63 -30.29
CA LEU A 382 2.75 -14.21 -30.31
C LEU A 382 2.77 -15.42 -31.26
N GLU A 383 3.78 -15.45 -32.11
CA GLU A 383 4.11 -16.62 -32.92
C GLU A 383 5.02 -17.52 -32.06
N GLY A 384 4.47 -18.63 -31.55
CA GLY A 384 5.11 -19.47 -30.54
C GLY A 384 6.45 -20.14 -30.90
N ARG A 385 6.99 -19.86 -32.10
CA ARG A 385 8.29 -20.38 -32.56
C ARG A 385 9.39 -19.32 -32.70
N CYS A 386 9.04 -18.05 -32.59
CA CYS A 386 10.00 -16.96 -32.69
C CYS A 386 10.51 -16.57 -31.31
N PRO A 387 11.80 -16.26 -31.14
CA PRO A 387 12.32 -15.67 -29.93
C PRO A 387 11.61 -14.35 -29.64
N VAL A 388 11.51 -13.98 -28.36
CA VAL A 388 10.83 -12.76 -27.90
C VAL A 388 11.83 -11.89 -27.17
N ALA A 389 11.95 -10.63 -27.59
CA ALA A 389 12.69 -9.61 -26.85
C ALA A 389 11.73 -8.71 -26.07
N VAL A 390 11.96 -8.57 -24.77
CA VAL A 390 11.16 -7.71 -23.88
C VAL A 390 11.94 -6.44 -23.56
N VAL A 391 11.39 -5.27 -23.91
CA VAL A 391 11.97 -3.96 -23.59
C VAL A 391 11.14 -3.27 -22.53
N ASP A 392 11.71 -3.08 -21.34
CA ASP A 392 11.08 -2.31 -20.27
C ASP A 392 11.35 -0.82 -20.49
N LEU A 393 10.30 -0.09 -20.85
CA LEU A 393 10.36 1.34 -21.12
C LEU A 393 10.06 2.20 -19.88
N ARG A 394 9.59 1.61 -18.79
CA ARG A 394 9.24 2.32 -17.57
C ARG A 394 10.45 3.02 -16.97
N ALA A 395 10.45 4.35 -16.97
CA ALA A 395 11.60 5.15 -16.54
C ALA A 395 11.73 5.20 -15.00
N ARG A 396 10.58 5.22 -14.30
CA ARG A 396 10.56 5.39 -12.83
C ARG A 396 10.22 4.09 -12.12
N ALA A 397 10.99 3.79 -11.05
CA ALA A 397 10.59 2.78 -10.09
C ALA A 397 9.34 3.26 -9.34
N GLN A 398 8.37 2.40 -9.12
CA GLN A 398 7.35 2.61 -8.13
C GLN A 398 7.94 2.11 -6.81
N HIS A 399 8.10 2.98 -5.82
CA HIS A 399 8.75 2.61 -4.55
C HIS A 399 8.01 1.51 -3.79
N ALA A 400 6.71 1.37 -4.04
CA ALA A 400 5.87 0.34 -3.44
C ALA A 400 5.93 -1.02 -4.16
N SER A 401 6.40 -1.07 -5.43
CA SER A 401 6.40 -2.29 -6.24
C SER A 401 7.76 -2.98 -6.30
N GLY A 402 7.75 -4.33 -6.37
CA GLY A 402 8.94 -5.17 -6.49
C GLY A 402 9.61 -5.14 -7.89
N ALA A 403 10.44 -6.15 -8.17
CA ALA A 403 11.32 -6.25 -9.34
C ALA A 403 10.62 -6.05 -10.70
N ARG A 404 11.33 -5.36 -11.61
CA ARG A 404 10.84 -4.96 -12.96
C ARG A 404 10.91 -6.13 -13.95
N ALA A 405 10.28 -5.96 -15.13
CA ALA A 405 10.30 -6.77 -16.38
C ALA A 405 10.50 -8.28 -16.29
N GLN A 406 11.15 -8.79 -15.25
CA GLN A 406 11.45 -10.22 -15.06
C GLN A 406 10.20 -11.10 -15.05
N GLN A 407 9.06 -10.56 -14.60
CA GLN A 407 7.80 -11.30 -14.53
C GLN A 407 7.24 -11.64 -15.92
N LEU A 408 7.37 -10.74 -16.90
CA LEU A 408 6.94 -11.02 -18.27
C LEU A 408 7.83 -12.05 -18.94
N VAL A 409 9.16 -11.92 -18.79
CA VAL A 409 10.14 -12.91 -19.31
C VAL A 409 9.90 -14.26 -18.64
N ALA A 410 9.68 -14.30 -17.33
CA ALA A 410 9.37 -15.52 -16.61
C ALA A 410 8.09 -16.19 -17.14
N ALA A 411 7.02 -15.41 -17.32
CA ALA A 411 5.74 -15.90 -17.86
C ALA A 411 5.87 -16.46 -19.28
N LEU A 412 6.68 -15.85 -20.15
CA LEU A 412 6.98 -16.34 -21.49
C LEU A 412 7.74 -17.69 -21.43
N ARG A 413 8.78 -17.75 -20.62
CA ARG A 413 9.60 -18.97 -20.44
C ARG A 413 8.80 -20.14 -19.84
N GLU A 414 7.89 -19.88 -18.92
CA GLU A 414 6.95 -20.87 -18.38
C GLU A 414 6.07 -21.53 -19.46
N ARG A 415 5.82 -20.83 -20.59
CA ARG A 415 5.08 -21.35 -21.75
C ARG A 415 6.00 -21.91 -22.84
N GLY A 416 7.30 -22.08 -22.55
CA GLY A 416 8.28 -22.64 -23.48
C GLY A 416 8.71 -21.67 -24.59
N ILE A 417 8.47 -20.37 -24.42
CA ILE A 417 8.91 -19.34 -25.36
C ILE A 417 10.33 -18.91 -24.99
N ASP A 418 11.23 -18.88 -25.97
CA ASP A 418 12.56 -18.31 -25.81
C ASP A 418 12.43 -16.80 -25.69
N ALA A 419 12.67 -16.25 -24.50
CA ALA A 419 12.46 -14.85 -24.18
C ALA A 419 13.64 -14.26 -23.40
N GLU A 420 14.04 -13.04 -23.77
CA GLU A 420 15.08 -12.29 -23.09
C GLU A 420 14.66 -10.83 -22.87
N ALA A 421 15.30 -10.18 -21.90
CA ALA A 421 15.21 -8.73 -21.70
C ALA A 421 16.60 -8.11 -21.91
N PRO A 422 16.95 -7.69 -23.14
CA PRO A 422 18.25 -7.12 -23.43
C PRO A 422 18.41 -5.77 -22.70
N GLU A 423 19.52 -5.63 -21.97
CA GLU A 423 19.88 -4.34 -21.37
C GLU A 423 20.51 -3.42 -22.42
N PRO A 424 20.07 -2.17 -22.56
CA PRO A 424 20.70 -1.21 -23.45
C PRO A 424 22.20 -1.01 -23.07
N PRO A 425 23.13 -0.98 -24.05
CA PRO A 425 22.95 -0.85 -25.49
C PRO A 425 22.95 -2.16 -26.30
N ALA A 426 22.64 -3.30 -25.67
CA ALA A 426 22.62 -4.58 -26.39
C ALA A 426 21.69 -4.54 -27.61
N PRO A 427 22.12 -5.04 -28.79
CA PRO A 427 21.28 -5.08 -29.98
C PRO A 427 20.13 -6.09 -29.77
N ILE A 428 18.96 -5.72 -30.25
CA ILE A 428 17.79 -6.60 -30.31
C ILE A 428 17.88 -7.41 -31.60
N ASP A 429 17.71 -8.73 -31.51
CA ASP A 429 17.65 -9.60 -32.69
C ASP A 429 16.50 -9.14 -33.63
N PRO A 430 16.81 -8.78 -34.89
CA PRO A 430 15.77 -8.38 -35.84
C PRO A 430 14.70 -9.46 -36.09
N ALA A 431 15.02 -10.74 -35.87
CA ALA A 431 14.09 -11.86 -36.04
C ALA A 431 13.20 -12.09 -34.81
N ALA A 432 13.52 -11.48 -33.65
CA ALA A 432 12.71 -11.60 -32.46
C ALA A 432 11.42 -10.78 -32.56
N GLN A 433 10.33 -11.33 -32.06
CA GLN A 433 9.13 -10.56 -31.77
C GLN A 433 9.40 -9.61 -30.59
N LEU A 434 8.90 -8.38 -30.70
CA LEU A 434 9.20 -7.35 -29.72
C LEU A 434 8.00 -7.03 -28.83
N LEU A 435 8.20 -7.15 -27.53
CA LEU A 435 7.27 -6.70 -26.50
C LEU A 435 7.84 -5.47 -25.78
N ALA A 436 7.06 -4.40 -25.68
CA ALA A 436 7.40 -3.21 -24.91
C ALA A 436 6.52 -3.10 -23.68
N VAL A 437 7.12 -2.96 -22.49
CA VAL A 437 6.37 -2.76 -21.24
C VAL A 437 6.32 -1.26 -20.93
N THR A 438 5.12 -0.74 -20.69
CA THR A 438 4.86 0.68 -20.39
C THR A 438 3.98 0.83 -19.16
N ARG A 439 4.02 2.01 -18.50
CA ARG A 439 3.14 2.36 -17.39
C ARG A 439 2.56 3.78 -17.52
N LEU A 440 3.37 4.78 -17.79
CA LEU A 440 2.99 6.20 -17.84
C LEU A 440 3.47 6.89 -19.12
N PRO A 441 3.35 6.30 -20.33
CA PRO A 441 3.96 6.83 -21.54
C PRO A 441 3.40 8.18 -21.98
N ARG A 442 2.22 8.59 -21.48
CA ARG A 442 1.62 9.91 -21.79
C ARG A 442 2.10 11.02 -20.86
N SER A 443 2.47 10.68 -19.61
CA SER A 443 2.82 11.65 -18.57
C SER A 443 4.30 11.62 -18.19
N ASP A 444 5.02 10.51 -18.44
CA ASP A 444 6.47 10.45 -18.31
C ASP A 444 7.14 10.74 -19.67
N PRO A 445 7.79 11.92 -19.83
CA PRO A 445 8.38 12.31 -21.11
C PRO A 445 9.51 11.38 -21.59
N GLU A 446 10.22 10.72 -20.68
CA GLU A 446 11.28 9.77 -21.04
C GLU A 446 10.69 8.47 -21.56
N GLU A 447 9.73 7.89 -20.84
CA GLU A 447 9.01 6.69 -21.25
C GLU A 447 8.31 6.91 -22.61
N GLY A 448 7.63 8.07 -22.77
CA GLY A 448 6.96 8.43 -24.02
C GLY A 448 7.92 8.56 -25.21
N ARG A 449 9.07 9.23 -25.04
CA ARG A 449 10.09 9.34 -26.11
C ARG A 449 10.68 7.99 -26.50
N ARG A 450 11.01 7.14 -25.51
CA ARG A 450 11.53 5.79 -25.73
C ARG A 450 10.54 4.92 -26.49
N LEU A 451 9.26 4.98 -26.10
CA LEU A 451 8.19 4.26 -26.80
C LEU A 451 8.04 4.75 -28.24
N ALA A 452 7.99 6.06 -28.46
CA ALA A 452 7.86 6.64 -29.82
C ALA A 452 9.03 6.23 -30.72
N ALA A 453 10.27 6.27 -30.23
CA ALA A 453 11.46 5.85 -30.98
C ALA A 453 11.39 4.34 -31.30
N LEU A 454 10.97 3.51 -30.36
CA LEU A 454 10.84 2.07 -30.59
C LEU A 454 9.78 1.76 -31.66
N LEU A 455 8.59 2.37 -31.58
CA LEU A 455 7.50 2.17 -32.52
C LEU A 455 7.82 2.71 -33.93
N ALA A 456 8.64 3.76 -34.03
CA ALA A 456 9.11 4.27 -35.30
C ALA A 456 10.09 3.29 -36.01
N SER A 457 10.88 2.55 -35.25
CA SER A 457 11.80 1.54 -35.79
C SER A 457 11.16 0.16 -36.00
N ARG A 458 10.20 -0.20 -35.12
CA ARG A 458 9.52 -1.52 -35.08
C ARG A 458 8.02 -1.30 -34.84
N SER A 459 7.26 -1.00 -35.89
CA SER A 459 5.81 -0.76 -35.82
C SER A 459 4.99 -2.02 -35.47
N ASP A 460 5.61 -3.17 -35.56
CA ASP A 460 5.09 -4.50 -35.18
C ASP A 460 5.24 -4.82 -33.68
N THR A 461 5.81 -3.90 -32.89
CA THR A 461 5.96 -4.07 -31.45
C THR A 461 4.61 -4.23 -30.75
N ILE A 462 4.47 -5.26 -29.93
CA ILE A 462 3.31 -5.41 -29.04
C ILE A 462 3.58 -4.62 -27.76
N VAL A 463 2.66 -3.75 -27.37
CA VAL A 463 2.78 -2.96 -26.14
C VAL A 463 1.96 -3.59 -25.01
N ILE A 464 2.63 -3.96 -23.93
CA ILE A 464 2.01 -4.40 -22.67
C ILE A 464 1.95 -3.19 -21.74
N HIS A 465 0.76 -2.61 -21.59
CA HIS A 465 0.55 -1.46 -20.72
C HIS A 465 0.14 -1.92 -19.32
N THR A 466 0.97 -1.59 -18.32
CA THR A 466 0.79 -1.99 -16.92
C THR A 466 0.18 -0.91 -16.03
N GLY A 467 -0.08 0.28 -16.59
CA GLY A 467 -0.71 1.41 -15.89
C GLY A 467 -2.23 1.42 -15.98
N VAL A 468 -2.82 2.53 -15.56
CA VAL A 468 -4.26 2.79 -15.71
C VAL A 468 -4.62 3.01 -17.19
N PRO A 469 -5.88 2.72 -17.60
CA PRO A 469 -6.27 2.77 -19.00
C PRO A 469 -6.01 4.11 -19.69
N ASP A 470 -6.24 5.22 -18.99
CA ASP A 470 -6.12 6.58 -19.54
C ASP A 470 -4.65 7.03 -19.75
N ALA A 471 -3.70 6.36 -19.09
CA ALA A 471 -2.27 6.52 -19.34
C ALA A 471 -1.79 5.69 -20.55
N ALA A 472 -2.62 4.79 -21.10
CA ALA A 472 -2.23 3.90 -22.18
C ALA A 472 -1.93 4.64 -23.49
N PRO A 473 -0.91 4.20 -24.25
CA PRO A 473 -0.60 4.78 -25.55
C PRO A 473 -1.68 4.44 -26.59
N ASP A 474 -1.83 5.31 -27.59
CA ASP A 474 -2.66 4.99 -28.75
C ASP A 474 -1.87 4.11 -29.73
N HIS A 475 -2.02 2.79 -29.56
CA HIS A 475 -1.32 1.79 -30.39
C HIS A 475 -2.24 0.62 -30.71
N ARG A 476 -2.15 0.10 -31.95
CA ARG A 476 -3.03 -0.99 -32.41
C ARG A 476 -2.76 -2.34 -31.72
N LEU A 477 -1.47 -2.63 -31.43
CA LEU A 477 -1.04 -3.87 -30.79
C LEU A 477 -0.87 -3.63 -29.27
N LEU A 478 -1.95 -3.25 -28.59
CA LEU A 478 -1.97 -2.90 -27.17
C LEU A 478 -2.67 -3.97 -26.35
N VAL A 479 -1.97 -4.47 -25.31
CA VAL A 479 -2.54 -5.28 -24.23
C VAL A 479 -2.57 -4.43 -22.95
N ARG A 480 -3.74 -4.26 -22.36
CA ARG A 480 -3.92 -3.62 -21.05
C ARG A 480 -3.84 -4.68 -19.97
N ALA A 481 -2.77 -4.65 -19.19
CA ALA A 481 -2.49 -5.62 -18.14
C ALA A 481 -2.84 -5.11 -16.73
N HIS A 482 -3.09 -3.80 -16.57
CA HIS A 482 -3.47 -3.16 -15.29
C HIS A 482 -2.56 -3.50 -14.09
N GLY A 483 -1.31 -3.82 -14.33
CA GLY A 483 -0.30 -4.18 -13.33
C GLY A 483 0.84 -4.98 -13.94
N ALA A 484 1.95 -5.05 -13.22
CA ALA A 484 3.17 -5.75 -13.64
C ALA A 484 3.45 -7.02 -12.82
N GLY A 485 2.56 -7.38 -11.90
CA GLY A 485 2.69 -8.56 -11.05
C GLY A 485 2.65 -9.88 -11.85
N ARG A 486 3.16 -10.95 -11.24
CA ARG A 486 3.31 -12.27 -11.87
C ARG A 486 2.01 -12.77 -12.54
N THR A 487 0.89 -12.70 -11.82
CA THR A 487 -0.38 -13.21 -12.35
C THR A 487 -0.88 -12.41 -13.55
N MET A 488 -0.67 -11.07 -13.56
CA MET A 488 -1.06 -10.21 -14.68
C MET A 488 -0.22 -10.48 -15.92
N MET A 489 1.10 -10.70 -15.75
CA MET A 489 1.99 -11.02 -16.87
C MET A 489 1.70 -12.40 -17.45
N ARG A 490 1.38 -13.38 -16.63
CA ARG A 490 0.92 -14.71 -17.08
C ARG A 490 -0.37 -14.59 -17.90
N ALA A 491 -1.35 -13.86 -17.43
CA ALA A 491 -2.61 -13.63 -18.15
C ALA A 491 -2.40 -12.86 -19.47
N ALA A 492 -1.48 -11.91 -19.52
CA ALA A 492 -1.14 -11.20 -20.75
C ALA A 492 -0.50 -12.13 -21.79
N VAL A 493 0.41 -13.02 -21.37
CA VAL A 493 1.02 -14.01 -22.26
C VAL A 493 -0.02 -15.01 -22.75
N ASP A 494 -0.89 -15.51 -21.86
CA ASP A 494 -1.95 -16.46 -22.24
C ASP A 494 -2.91 -15.84 -23.27
N LEU A 495 -3.29 -14.57 -23.09
CA LEU A 495 -4.10 -13.83 -24.08
C LEU A 495 -3.42 -13.75 -25.45
N LEU A 496 -2.11 -13.45 -25.47
CA LEU A 496 -1.34 -13.36 -26.72
C LEU A 496 -1.18 -14.69 -27.44
N LEU A 497 -1.23 -15.82 -26.72
CA LEU A 497 -1.13 -17.16 -27.28
C LEU A 497 -2.48 -17.71 -27.77
N GLN A 498 -3.61 -17.40 -27.09
CA GLN A 498 -4.95 -17.89 -27.42
C GLN A 498 -5.48 -17.38 -28.75
N GLY A 499 -4.97 -16.30 -29.29
CA GLY A 499 -5.35 -15.78 -30.60
C GLY A 499 -5.09 -16.72 -31.78
N GLY A 500 -4.50 -17.90 -31.56
CA GLY A 500 -4.21 -18.92 -32.56
C GLY A 500 -5.29 -20.00 -32.76
N GLU A 501 -6.22 -20.18 -31.82
CA GLU A 501 -7.13 -21.34 -31.83
C GLU A 501 -8.55 -21.08 -32.39
N HIS A 502 -8.94 -19.86 -32.71
CA HIS A 502 -10.28 -19.52 -33.23
C HIS A 502 -10.34 -19.32 -34.76
N GLY A 503 -9.36 -19.81 -35.47
CA GLY A 503 -9.25 -19.70 -36.94
C GLY A 503 -9.01 -21.05 -37.63
N ARG A 504 -9.86 -22.08 -37.35
CA ARG A 504 -10.02 -23.24 -38.27
C ARG A 504 -11.48 -23.62 -38.39
#